data_c49450e44d087e4f9f0effca69f4a349
#
_entry.id   c49450e44d087e4f9f0effca69f4a349
#
_cell.length_a   1.000
_cell.length_b   1.000
_cell.length_c   1.000
_cell.angle_alpha   90.00
_cell.angle_beta   90.00
_cell.angle_gamma   90.00
#
_symmetry.space_group_name_H-M   'P 1'
#
loop_
_entity.id
_entity.type
_entity.pdbx_description
1 polymer ?
#
loop_
_entity_poly.entity_id
_entity_poly.type
_entity_poly.pdbx_seq_one_letter_code
_entity_poly.pdbx_strand_id
1 'polypeptide(L)'
;GAVGASGSYEKDVTLAMAREVKRQLETTGRYKVVMTRDDDVFVRLRDRIAKARAAEAELFVSIHADAMRNRETRGASIYTLSETASDDEAAALAARENRADIIAGVDLSHENKTVMNILIDLAQRETMNHSASFAHILVEELGREVQLVPLKPHRFAGFAVLKAPDVPSVLVELGYISNKADEQLLTRPHYRTKVAASLVRSIERYFVKHPPG
;
A
#
# COMPACT_ATOMS: atom_id res chain seq x y z
N GLY A 1 -3.67 13.55 -1.52
CA GLY A 1 -4.11 12.65 -0.45
C GLY A 1 -5.23 13.25 0.38
N ALA A 2 -5.77 12.48 1.28
CA ALA A 2 -6.87 12.87 2.14
C ALA A 2 -6.45 13.91 3.21
N VAL A 3 -7.46 14.61 3.74
CA VAL A 3 -7.31 15.53 4.87
C VAL A 3 -8.06 14.96 6.06
N GLY A 4 -7.41 14.90 7.20
CA GLY A 4 -7.92 14.34 8.44
C GLY A 4 -8.95 15.20 9.12
N ALA A 5 -9.64 14.61 10.09
CA ALA A 5 -10.69 15.29 10.87
C ALA A 5 -10.17 16.51 11.66
N SER A 6 -8.89 16.51 12.04
CA SER A 6 -8.20 17.60 12.76
C SER A 6 -7.22 18.37 11.86
N GLY A 7 -7.24 18.15 10.54
CA GLY A 7 -6.43 18.88 9.57
C GLY A 7 -5.08 18.28 9.22
N SER A 8 -4.79 17.05 9.67
CA SER A 8 -3.59 16.33 9.26
C SER A 8 -3.67 15.92 7.79
N TYR A 9 -2.56 15.85 7.08
CA TYR A 9 -2.53 15.41 5.69
C TYR A 9 -2.04 13.97 5.59
N GLU A 10 -2.74 13.13 4.83
CA GLU A 10 -2.36 11.76 4.53
C GLU A 10 -0.93 11.68 3.99
N LYS A 11 -0.56 12.58 3.06
CA LYS A 11 0.76 12.61 2.44
C LYS A 11 1.90 12.71 3.46
N ASP A 12 1.70 13.43 4.56
CA ASP A 12 2.71 13.63 5.62
C ASP A 12 2.80 12.37 6.51
N VAL A 13 1.65 11.80 6.86
CA VAL A 13 1.55 10.56 7.63
C VAL A 13 2.22 9.41 6.90
N THR A 14 1.89 9.23 5.62
CA THR A 14 2.41 8.12 4.80
C THR A 14 3.91 8.27 4.52
N LEU A 15 4.40 9.49 4.25
CA LEU A 15 5.82 9.75 4.07
C LEU A 15 6.61 9.46 5.35
N ALA A 16 6.11 9.92 6.50
CA ALA A 16 6.75 9.68 7.78
C ALA A 16 6.79 8.18 8.13
N MET A 17 5.72 7.43 7.81
CA MET A 17 5.68 5.98 8.01
C MET A 17 6.66 5.27 7.08
N ALA A 18 6.68 5.61 5.79
CA ALA A 18 7.58 4.99 4.82
C ALA A 18 9.06 5.20 5.19
N ARG A 19 9.42 6.39 5.65
CA ARG A 19 10.77 6.68 6.16
C ARG A 19 11.13 5.83 7.38
N GLU A 20 10.19 5.64 8.30
CA GLU A 20 10.43 4.83 9.50
C GLU A 20 10.57 3.34 9.15
N VAL A 21 9.74 2.81 8.25
CA VAL A 21 9.88 1.43 7.73
C VAL A 21 11.23 1.25 7.04
N LYS A 22 11.61 2.19 6.16
CA LYS A 22 12.92 2.18 5.49
C LYS A 22 14.05 2.13 6.51
N ARG A 23 14.04 3.05 7.48
CA ARG A 23 15.06 3.11 8.54
C ARG A 23 15.21 1.78 9.29
N GLN A 24 14.09 1.17 9.69
CA GLN A 24 14.11 -0.10 10.42
C GLN A 24 14.60 -1.25 9.55
N LEU A 25 14.16 -1.38 8.30
CA LEU A 25 14.61 -2.42 7.37
C LEU A 25 16.10 -2.29 7.07
N GLU A 26 16.60 -1.10 6.78
CA GLU A 26 18.01 -0.86 6.46
C GLU A 26 18.91 -1.12 7.69
N THR A 27 18.42 -0.86 8.91
CA THR A 27 19.15 -1.19 10.14
C THR A 27 19.42 -2.69 10.29
N THR A 28 18.61 -3.55 9.67
CA THR A 28 18.87 -5.01 9.67
C THR A 28 20.06 -5.41 8.81
N GLY A 29 20.51 -4.56 7.91
CA GLY A 29 21.59 -4.84 6.94
C GLY A 29 21.23 -5.85 5.85
N ARG A 30 19.98 -6.32 5.79
CA ARG A 30 19.53 -7.38 4.87
C ARG A 30 18.72 -6.85 3.69
N TYR A 31 18.17 -5.64 3.79
CA TYR A 31 17.26 -5.09 2.80
C TYR A 31 17.77 -3.78 2.22
N LYS A 32 17.61 -3.64 0.92
CA LYS A 32 17.74 -2.37 0.20
C LYS A 32 16.35 -1.79 0.00
N VAL A 33 16.08 -0.60 0.51
CA VAL A 33 14.75 0.02 0.42
C VAL A 33 14.78 1.21 -0.53
N VAL A 34 13.95 1.15 -1.56
CA VAL A 34 13.74 2.23 -2.51
C VAL A 34 12.37 2.85 -2.26
N MET A 35 12.34 4.13 -1.94
CA MET A 35 11.08 4.88 -1.79
C MET A 35 10.66 5.45 -3.14
N THR A 36 9.36 5.42 -3.45
CA THR A 36 8.83 6.05 -4.67
C THR A 36 8.95 7.57 -4.61
N ARG A 37 8.85 8.13 -3.40
CA ARG A 37 9.16 9.53 -3.08
C ARG A 37 9.80 9.62 -1.70
N ASP A 38 10.67 10.57 -1.49
CA ASP A 38 11.28 10.90 -0.19
C ASP A 38 11.04 12.35 0.24
N ASP A 39 10.33 13.12 -0.60
CA ASP A 39 9.87 14.47 -0.34
C ASP A 39 8.37 14.65 -0.61
N ASP A 40 7.85 15.87 -0.37
CA ASP A 40 6.47 16.24 -0.69
C ASP A 40 6.31 16.54 -2.19
N VAL A 41 6.46 15.50 -2.99
CA VAL A 41 6.30 15.54 -4.44
C VAL A 41 5.25 14.54 -4.89
N PHE A 42 4.53 14.87 -5.95
CA PHE A 42 3.60 13.95 -6.59
C PHE A 42 4.35 13.02 -7.55
N VAL A 43 4.10 11.71 -7.44
CA VAL A 43 4.62 10.69 -8.37
C VAL A 43 3.43 9.98 -8.98
N ARG A 44 3.34 9.95 -10.32
CA ARG A 44 2.26 9.28 -11.06
C ARG A 44 2.20 7.81 -10.70
N LEU A 45 1.01 7.21 -10.73
CA LEU A 45 0.83 5.79 -10.36
C LEU A 45 1.73 4.85 -11.19
N ARG A 46 1.79 5.07 -12.50
CA ARG A 46 2.67 4.30 -13.40
C ARG A 46 4.16 4.47 -13.09
N ASP A 47 4.57 5.68 -12.68
CA ASP A 47 5.98 5.96 -12.39
C ASP A 47 6.42 5.30 -11.09
N ARG A 48 5.49 5.08 -10.13
CA ARG A 48 5.73 4.28 -8.93
C ARG A 48 6.05 2.83 -9.29
N ILE A 49 5.25 2.23 -10.18
CA ILE A 49 5.47 0.87 -10.70
C ILE A 49 6.81 0.81 -11.47
N ALA A 50 7.04 1.77 -12.38
CA ALA A 50 8.27 1.83 -13.17
C ALA A 50 9.50 1.94 -12.27
N LYS A 51 9.45 2.74 -11.21
CA LYS A 51 10.54 2.88 -10.23
C LYS A 51 10.79 1.58 -9.46
N ALA A 52 9.74 0.86 -9.05
CA ALA A 52 9.88 -0.44 -8.39
C ALA A 52 10.56 -1.46 -9.32
N ARG A 53 10.10 -1.56 -10.58
CA ARG A 53 10.68 -2.48 -11.57
C ARG A 53 12.12 -2.11 -11.95
N ALA A 54 12.43 -0.82 -12.13
CA ALA A 54 13.80 -0.36 -12.41
C ALA A 54 14.76 -0.62 -11.23
N ALA A 55 14.24 -0.72 -10.02
CA ALA A 55 15.00 -1.10 -8.83
C ALA A 55 15.07 -2.61 -8.62
N GLU A 56 14.51 -3.42 -9.53
CA GLU A 56 14.37 -4.87 -9.40
C GLU A 56 13.75 -5.27 -8.05
N ALA A 57 12.68 -4.55 -7.67
CA ALA A 57 12.05 -4.75 -6.38
C ALA A 57 11.35 -6.11 -6.33
N GLU A 58 11.59 -6.87 -5.27
CA GLU A 58 10.99 -8.18 -5.00
C GLU A 58 9.67 -8.08 -4.23
N LEU A 59 9.36 -6.88 -3.72
CA LEU A 59 8.12 -6.56 -3.03
C LEU A 59 7.81 -5.06 -3.15
N PHE A 60 6.56 -4.72 -3.41
CA PHE A 60 6.07 -3.36 -3.43
C PHE A 60 4.99 -3.15 -2.37
N VAL A 61 5.16 -2.12 -1.53
CA VAL A 61 4.20 -1.76 -0.48
C VAL A 61 3.74 -0.32 -0.68
N SER A 62 2.47 -0.13 -1.01
CA SER A 62 1.83 1.18 -1.06
C SER A 62 1.22 1.51 0.30
N ILE A 63 1.68 2.58 0.93
CA ILE A 63 1.26 2.98 2.28
C ILE A 63 0.28 4.13 2.19
N HIS A 64 -0.89 3.97 2.80
CA HIS A 64 -2.02 4.89 2.78
C HIS A 64 -2.61 5.14 4.17
N ALA A 65 -3.37 6.23 4.31
CA ALA A 65 -4.17 6.57 5.48
C ALA A 65 -5.36 7.43 5.01
N ASP A 66 -6.20 6.85 4.17
CA ASP A 66 -7.19 7.57 3.40
C ASP A 66 -8.42 8.03 4.26
N ALA A 67 -9.35 8.70 3.64
CA ALA A 67 -10.59 9.14 4.26
C ALA A 67 -11.77 8.29 3.78
N MET A 68 -12.53 7.74 4.73
CA MET A 68 -13.78 7.03 4.43
C MET A 68 -14.99 7.96 4.59
N ARG A 69 -16.04 7.68 3.80
CA ARG A 69 -17.33 8.40 3.95
C ARG A 69 -17.91 8.21 5.34
N ASN A 70 -17.90 6.97 5.82
CA ASN A 70 -18.26 6.67 7.21
C ASN A 70 -17.07 6.98 8.11
N ARG A 71 -17.16 8.06 8.87
CA ARG A 71 -16.11 8.49 9.80
C ARG A 71 -15.94 7.59 11.01
N GLU A 72 -16.85 6.66 11.25
CA GLU A 72 -16.71 5.64 12.29
C GLU A 72 -15.83 4.46 11.84
N THR A 73 -15.59 4.29 10.52
CA THR A 73 -14.66 3.30 10.00
C THR A 73 -13.26 3.60 10.50
N ARG A 74 -12.63 2.60 11.15
CA ARG A 74 -11.31 2.72 11.74
C ARG A 74 -10.55 1.40 11.74
N GLY A 75 -9.23 1.50 11.91
CA GLY A 75 -8.33 0.35 11.93
C GLY A 75 -7.63 0.12 10.61
N ALA A 76 -6.56 -0.67 10.65
CA ALA A 76 -5.77 -1.00 9.48
C ALA A 76 -6.48 -2.02 8.59
N SER A 77 -6.25 -1.93 7.28
CA SER A 77 -6.70 -2.92 6.29
C SER A 77 -5.67 -3.08 5.16
N ILE A 78 -5.67 -4.24 4.54
CA ILE A 78 -4.73 -4.60 3.50
C ILE A 78 -5.51 -4.87 2.21
N TYR A 79 -4.97 -4.40 1.08
CA TYR A 79 -5.58 -4.60 -0.22
C TYR A 79 -4.61 -5.24 -1.19
N THR A 80 -5.12 -6.19 -1.98
CA THR A 80 -4.43 -6.81 -3.12
C THR A 80 -5.16 -6.52 -4.43
N LEU A 81 -4.46 -6.66 -5.54
CA LEU A 81 -5.04 -6.50 -6.87
C LEU A 81 -6.06 -7.60 -7.18
N SER A 82 -7.20 -7.21 -7.74
CA SER A 82 -8.18 -8.12 -8.37
C SER A 82 -8.98 -7.37 -9.43
N GLU A 83 -9.44 -8.08 -10.45
CA GLU A 83 -10.36 -7.52 -11.45
C GLU A 83 -11.73 -7.19 -10.85
N THR A 84 -12.20 -8.00 -9.91
CA THR A 84 -13.45 -7.79 -9.17
C THR A 84 -13.15 -7.35 -7.74
N ALA A 85 -13.85 -6.34 -7.24
CA ALA A 85 -13.70 -5.89 -5.87
C ALA A 85 -14.38 -6.85 -4.88
N SER A 86 -13.82 -6.95 -3.67
CA SER A 86 -14.37 -7.77 -2.59
C SER A 86 -15.68 -7.23 -2.03
N ASP A 87 -15.87 -5.93 -2.13
CA ASP A 87 -17.03 -5.18 -1.64
C ASP A 87 -17.05 -3.76 -2.22
N ASP A 88 -18.19 -3.06 -2.03
CA ASP A 88 -18.41 -1.71 -2.57
C ASP A 88 -17.44 -0.66 -1.98
N GLU A 89 -17.03 -0.82 -0.73
CA GLU A 89 -16.06 0.10 -0.11
C GLU A 89 -14.67 -0.07 -0.74
N ALA A 90 -14.22 -1.31 -0.99
CA ALA A 90 -12.96 -1.58 -1.69
C ALA A 90 -13.01 -1.06 -3.13
N ALA A 91 -14.13 -1.23 -3.84
CA ALA A 91 -14.32 -0.67 -5.17
C ALA A 91 -14.25 0.87 -5.16
N ALA A 92 -14.91 1.52 -4.21
CA ALA A 92 -14.93 2.97 -4.08
C ALA A 92 -13.54 3.53 -3.72
N LEU A 93 -12.80 2.85 -2.83
CA LEU A 93 -11.43 3.21 -2.49
C LEU A 93 -10.51 3.11 -3.72
N ALA A 94 -10.54 1.99 -4.43
CA ALA A 94 -9.73 1.81 -5.64
C ALA A 94 -10.08 2.85 -6.72
N ALA A 95 -11.35 3.15 -6.92
CA ALA A 95 -11.77 4.18 -7.87
C ALA A 95 -11.24 5.57 -7.51
N ARG A 96 -11.17 5.91 -6.23
CA ARG A 96 -10.61 7.17 -5.75
C ARG A 96 -9.10 7.24 -5.95
N GLU A 97 -8.38 6.20 -5.53
CA GLU A 97 -6.94 6.13 -5.66
C GLU A 97 -6.50 6.16 -7.14
N ASN A 98 -7.23 5.47 -8.02
CA ASN A 98 -6.94 5.47 -9.46
C ASN A 98 -7.13 6.84 -10.13
N ARG A 99 -7.86 7.78 -9.49
CA ARG A 99 -8.00 9.16 -9.96
C ARG A 99 -6.89 10.10 -9.50
N ALA A 100 -5.95 9.62 -8.72
CA ALA A 100 -4.89 10.47 -8.15
C ALA A 100 -4.11 11.21 -9.26
N ASP A 101 -3.82 10.57 -10.38
CA ASP A 101 -3.13 11.18 -11.52
C ASP A 101 -3.97 12.31 -12.15
N ILE A 102 -5.28 12.10 -12.32
CA ILE A 102 -6.21 13.11 -12.88
C ILE A 102 -6.32 14.31 -11.93
N ILE A 103 -6.46 14.05 -10.62
CA ILE A 103 -6.55 15.11 -9.59
C ILE A 103 -5.28 15.94 -9.56
N ALA A 104 -4.12 15.33 -9.82
CA ALA A 104 -2.83 16.03 -9.93
C ALA A 104 -2.62 16.75 -11.27
N GLY A 105 -3.62 16.76 -12.18
CA GLY A 105 -3.55 17.45 -13.47
C GLY A 105 -2.75 16.71 -14.54
N VAL A 106 -2.56 15.40 -14.41
CA VAL A 106 -1.89 14.59 -15.42
C VAL A 106 -2.83 14.35 -16.59
N ASP A 107 -2.40 14.72 -17.81
CA ASP A 107 -3.12 14.41 -19.03
C ASP A 107 -2.92 12.94 -19.42
N LEU A 108 -3.99 12.16 -19.41
CA LEU A 108 -4.00 10.74 -19.76
C LEU A 108 -4.45 10.48 -21.21
N SER A 109 -4.70 11.52 -22.01
CA SER A 109 -5.24 11.40 -23.39
C SER A 109 -4.30 10.67 -24.36
N HIS A 110 -3.03 10.51 -24.04
CA HIS A 110 -2.00 9.88 -24.88
C HIS A 110 -1.58 8.46 -24.41
N GLU A 111 -2.28 7.87 -23.47
CA GLU A 111 -1.95 6.51 -23.02
C GLU A 111 -2.47 5.45 -23.99
N ASN A 112 -1.56 4.93 -24.81
CA ASN A 112 -1.85 3.80 -25.70
C ASN A 112 -2.07 2.51 -24.90
N LYS A 113 -3.25 1.91 -25.08
CA LYS A 113 -3.54 0.54 -24.65
C LYS A 113 -2.86 -0.43 -25.61
N THR A 114 -1.60 -0.74 -25.40
CA THR A 114 -0.91 -1.77 -26.19
C THR A 114 -1.04 -3.12 -25.52
N VAL A 115 -1.66 -4.01 -26.27
CA VAL A 115 -1.96 -5.40 -25.95
C VAL A 115 -0.67 -6.23 -25.93
N MET A 116 -0.37 -6.88 -24.79
CA MET A 116 0.59 -7.97 -24.73
C MET A 116 0.02 -9.07 -23.81
N ASN A 117 -0.52 -10.13 -24.44
CA ASN A 117 -1.61 -10.88 -23.82
C ASN A 117 -1.36 -12.35 -23.62
N ILE A 118 -0.60 -13.01 -23.06
CA ILE A 118 -0.78 -14.43 -22.61
C ILE A 118 0.31 -14.88 -21.61
N LEU A 119 1.58 -14.56 -21.85
CA LEU A 119 2.66 -14.87 -20.89
C LEU A 119 2.59 -13.96 -19.67
N ILE A 120 2.01 -12.77 -19.81
CA ILE A 120 1.74 -11.82 -18.72
C ILE A 120 0.71 -12.40 -17.73
N ASP A 121 -0.30 -13.15 -18.21
CA ASP A 121 -1.35 -13.72 -17.35
C ASP A 121 -0.83 -14.74 -16.32
N LEU A 122 0.11 -15.62 -16.70
CA LEU A 122 0.64 -16.62 -15.79
C LEU A 122 1.58 -15.99 -14.75
N ALA A 123 2.49 -15.12 -15.19
CA ALA A 123 3.38 -14.39 -14.29
C ALA A 123 2.57 -13.49 -13.35
N GLN A 124 1.52 -12.84 -13.85
CA GLN A 124 0.65 -12.01 -13.03
C GLN A 124 -0.13 -12.81 -12.00
N ARG A 125 -0.59 -14.04 -12.31
CA ARG A 125 -1.26 -14.91 -11.34
C ARG A 125 -0.32 -15.34 -10.22
N GLU A 126 0.92 -15.70 -10.52
CA GLU A 126 1.91 -16.03 -9.52
C GLU A 126 2.21 -14.83 -8.63
N THR A 127 2.43 -13.66 -9.21
CA THR A 127 2.63 -12.39 -8.50
C THR A 127 1.43 -12.06 -7.59
N MET A 128 0.19 -12.28 -8.05
CA MET A 128 -1.02 -12.09 -7.23
C MET A 128 -1.08 -13.08 -6.06
N ASN A 129 -0.67 -14.35 -6.24
CA ASN A 129 -0.60 -15.33 -5.17
C ASN A 129 0.44 -14.95 -4.11
N HIS A 130 1.60 -14.46 -4.52
CA HIS A 130 2.62 -13.91 -3.63
C HIS A 130 2.11 -12.68 -2.88
N SER A 131 1.40 -11.78 -3.56
CA SER A 131 0.76 -10.62 -2.93
C SER A 131 -0.27 -11.03 -1.87
N ALA A 132 -1.12 -12.02 -2.16
CA ALA A 132 -2.08 -12.55 -1.21
C ALA A 132 -1.40 -13.24 0.00
N SER A 133 -0.33 -14.01 -0.25
CA SER A 133 0.49 -14.61 0.82
C SER A 133 1.05 -13.55 1.76
N PHE A 134 1.59 -12.45 1.20
CA PHE A 134 2.11 -11.34 1.99
C PHE A 134 1.00 -10.60 2.74
N ALA A 135 -0.17 -10.37 2.10
CA ALA A 135 -1.32 -9.75 2.75
C ALA A 135 -1.79 -10.52 3.99
N HIS A 136 -1.80 -11.86 3.94
CA HIS A 136 -2.13 -12.68 5.11
C HIS A 136 -1.13 -12.48 6.26
N ILE A 137 0.17 -12.45 5.95
CA ILE A 137 1.21 -12.21 6.96
C ILE A 137 1.04 -10.81 7.58
N LEU A 138 0.73 -9.79 6.76
CA LEU A 138 0.45 -8.43 7.23
C LEU A 138 -0.74 -8.37 8.18
N VAL A 139 -1.85 -9.06 7.86
CA VAL A 139 -3.02 -9.12 8.74
C VAL A 139 -2.64 -9.72 10.09
N GLU A 140 -1.88 -10.82 10.11
CA GLU A 140 -1.45 -11.45 11.36
C GLU A 140 -0.55 -10.53 12.19
N GLU A 141 0.50 -9.95 11.59
CA GLU A 141 1.48 -9.15 12.32
C GLU A 141 0.92 -7.79 12.77
N LEU A 142 0.15 -7.11 11.91
CA LEU A 142 -0.50 -5.85 12.27
C LEU A 142 -1.57 -6.08 13.33
N GLY A 143 -2.36 -7.16 13.21
CA GLY A 143 -3.42 -7.48 14.17
C GLY A 143 -2.96 -7.74 15.60
N ARG A 144 -1.67 -8.03 15.81
CA ARG A 144 -1.07 -8.15 17.15
C ARG A 144 -0.85 -6.81 17.83
N GLU A 145 -0.70 -5.75 17.05
CA GLU A 145 -0.20 -4.46 17.52
C GLU A 145 -1.21 -3.33 17.36
N VAL A 146 -2.08 -3.41 16.35
CA VAL A 146 -3.03 -2.37 16.02
C VAL A 146 -4.42 -2.93 15.76
N GLN A 147 -5.43 -2.09 15.90
CA GLN A 147 -6.78 -2.45 15.52
C GLN A 147 -6.86 -2.64 14.01
N LEU A 148 -7.43 -3.75 13.57
CA LEU A 148 -7.80 -3.98 12.17
C LEU A 148 -9.27 -3.63 11.94
N VAL A 149 -9.60 -3.34 10.69
CA VAL A 149 -11.02 -3.22 10.27
C VAL A 149 -11.73 -4.54 10.58
N PRO A 150 -12.92 -4.50 11.21
CA PRO A 150 -13.66 -5.71 11.56
C PRO A 150 -14.03 -6.57 10.33
N LEU A 151 -14.16 -7.89 10.53
CA LEU A 151 -14.64 -8.91 9.60
C LEU A 151 -13.72 -9.20 8.40
N LYS A 152 -13.28 -8.20 7.65
CA LYS A 152 -12.50 -8.39 6.42
C LYS A 152 -11.31 -7.41 6.38
N PRO A 153 -10.24 -7.65 7.15
CA PRO A 153 -9.06 -6.80 7.10
C PRO A 153 -8.25 -6.95 5.81
N HIS A 154 -8.35 -8.10 5.12
CA HIS A 154 -7.82 -8.27 3.77
C HIS A 154 -8.96 -8.19 2.76
N ARG A 155 -8.83 -7.25 1.83
CA ARG A 155 -9.77 -6.96 0.75
C ARG A 155 -9.03 -6.91 -0.59
N PHE A 156 -9.75 -6.82 -1.68
CA PHE A 156 -9.15 -6.73 -3.02
C PHE A 156 -10.01 -5.87 -3.95
N ALA A 157 -9.34 -5.19 -4.88
CA ALA A 157 -9.97 -4.38 -5.93
C ALA A 157 -8.95 -4.02 -7.03
N GLY A 158 -9.40 -3.31 -8.06
CA GLY A 158 -8.62 -2.91 -9.22
C GLY A 158 -7.70 -1.71 -9.01
N PHE A 159 -6.81 -1.75 -8.03
CA PHE A 159 -5.85 -0.67 -7.74
C PHE A 159 -4.79 -0.57 -8.84
N ALA A 160 -4.75 0.58 -9.53
CA ALA A 160 -3.79 0.82 -10.61
C ALA A 160 -2.33 0.74 -10.13
N VAL A 161 -2.04 1.18 -8.92
CA VAL A 161 -0.69 1.18 -8.34
C VAL A 161 -0.16 -0.24 -8.06
N LEU A 162 -1.04 -1.26 -8.00
CA LEU A 162 -0.66 -2.65 -7.74
C LEU A 162 -0.53 -3.50 -9.03
N LYS A 163 -0.57 -2.88 -10.21
CA LYS A 163 -0.57 -3.59 -11.50
C LYS A 163 0.82 -3.94 -12.04
N ALA A 164 1.87 -3.97 -11.21
CA ALA A 164 3.16 -4.52 -11.62
C ALA A 164 3.00 -6.02 -11.92
N PRO A 165 3.29 -6.49 -13.14
CA PRO A 165 3.03 -7.89 -13.51
C PRO A 165 4.00 -8.88 -12.85
N ASP A 166 5.14 -8.39 -12.44
CA ASP A 166 6.32 -9.14 -11.99
C ASP A 166 6.79 -8.78 -10.57
N VAL A 167 6.07 -7.89 -9.87
CA VAL A 167 6.42 -7.48 -8.50
C VAL A 167 5.22 -7.72 -7.58
N PRO A 168 5.29 -8.64 -6.61
CA PRO A 168 4.28 -8.80 -5.58
C PRO A 168 3.98 -7.49 -4.89
N SER A 169 2.70 -7.10 -4.82
CA SER A 169 2.31 -5.75 -4.46
C SER A 169 1.10 -5.75 -3.53
N VAL A 170 1.16 -4.95 -2.47
CA VAL A 170 0.04 -4.71 -1.56
C VAL A 170 -0.16 -3.22 -1.31
N LEU A 171 -1.39 -2.82 -0.99
CA LEU A 171 -1.70 -1.52 -0.43
C LEU A 171 -2.12 -1.71 1.04
N VAL A 172 -1.51 -0.95 1.92
CA VAL A 172 -1.78 -0.98 3.36
C VAL A 172 -2.40 0.34 3.77
N GLU A 173 -3.66 0.31 4.18
CA GLU A 173 -4.29 1.37 4.95
C GLU A 173 -3.89 1.21 6.41
N LEU A 174 -3.16 2.18 6.93
CA LEU A 174 -2.69 2.17 8.33
C LEU A 174 -3.81 2.43 9.35
N GLY A 175 -4.92 2.92 8.88
CA GLY A 175 -6.11 3.43 9.51
C GLY A 175 -6.67 4.54 8.64
N TYR A 176 -7.77 5.15 9.06
CA TYR A 176 -8.44 6.16 8.25
C TYR A 176 -8.36 7.54 8.90
N ILE A 177 -7.69 8.49 8.19
CA ILE A 177 -7.45 9.84 8.72
C ILE A 177 -8.75 10.63 8.94
N SER A 178 -9.85 10.21 8.32
CA SER A 178 -11.19 10.72 8.57
C SER A 178 -11.76 10.35 9.96
N ASN A 179 -11.24 9.28 10.58
CA ASN A 179 -11.58 8.90 11.95
C ASN A 179 -10.65 9.61 12.93
N LYS A 180 -11.21 10.36 13.88
CA LYS A 180 -10.44 11.18 14.83
C LYS A 180 -9.47 10.34 15.69
N ALA A 181 -9.88 9.14 16.09
CA ALA A 181 -9.04 8.27 16.91
C ALA A 181 -7.85 7.71 16.10
N ASP A 182 -8.10 7.28 14.86
CA ASP A 182 -7.03 6.83 13.96
C ASP A 182 -6.08 7.97 13.62
N GLU A 183 -6.58 9.17 13.28
CA GLU A 183 -5.75 10.35 13.02
C GLU A 183 -4.82 10.67 14.19
N GLN A 184 -5.36 10.65 15.43
CA GLN A 184 -4.55 10.88 16.62
C GLN A 184 -3.45 9.83 16.83
N LEU A 185 -3.70 8.57 16.48
CA LEU A 185 -2.70 7.50 16.56
C LEU A 185 -1.65 7.66 15.46
N LEU A 186 -2.07 7.83 14.22
CA LEU A 186 -1.22 7.90 13.03
C LEU A 186 -0.22 9.07 13.08
N THR A 187 -0.58 10.17 13.74
CA THR A 187 0.30 11.34 13.92
C THR A 187 1.33 11.18 15.05
N ARG A 188 1.18 10.15 15.92
CA ARG A 188 2.10 9.93 17.05
C ARG A 188 3.37 9.18 16.62
N PRO A 189 4.58 9.71 16.92
CA PRO A 189 5.83 9.03 16.58
C PRO A 189 5.95 7.61 17.16
N HIS A 190 5.57 7.41 18.41
CA HIS A 190 5.64 6.10 19.07
C HIS A 190 4.73 5.06 18.36
N TYR A 191 3.51 5.44 18.00
CA TYR A 191 2.60 4.57 17.25
C TYR A 191 3.18 4.21 15.87
N ARG A 192 3.75 5.19 15.17
CA ARG A 192 4.43 4.98 13.88
C ARG A 192 5.57 3.98 14.00
N THR A 193 6.44 4.10 15.00
CA THR A 193 7.54 3.15 15.24
C THR A 193 7.02 1.73 15.46
N LYS A 194 5.95 1.59 16.24
CA LYS A 194 5.30 0.31 16.53
C LYS A 194 4.70 -0.33 15.27
N VAL A 195 3.96 0.43 14.48
CA VAL A 195 3.37 -0.04 13.21
C VAL A 195 4.47 -0.39 12.20
N ALA A 196 5.50 0.45 12.08
CA ALA A 196 6.64 0.17 11.21
C ALA A 196 7.33 -1.14 11.59
N ALA A 197 7.52 -1.43 12.88
CA ALA A 197 8.08 -2.70 13.34
C ALA A 197 7.23 -3.91 12.93
N SER A 198 5.89 -3.79 12.93
CA SER A 198 5.00 -4.85 12.44
C SER A 198 5.13 -5.06 10.93
N LEU A 199 5.23 -3.98 10.16
CA LEU A 199 5.48 -4.05 8.72
C LEU A 199 6.83 -4.72 8.43
N VAL A 200 7.87 -4.37 9.18
CA VAL A 200 9.20 -4.97 9.05
C VAL A 200 9.16 -6.47 9.34
N ARG A 201 8.56 -6.90 10.45
CA ARG A 201 8.39 -8.33 10.77
C ARG A 201 7.61 -9.07 9.67
N SER A 202 6.60 -8.42 9.11
CA SER A 202 5.83 -9.00 7.99
C SER A 202 6.67 -9.23 6.76
N ILE A 203 7.53 -8.26 6.40
CA ILE A 203 8.45 -8.35 5.27
C ILE A 203 9.48 -9.45 5.53
N GLU A 204 10.06 -9.51 6.73
CA GLU A 204 11.02 -10.55 7.11
C GLU A 204 10.40 -11.96 7.02
N ARG A 205 9.19 -12.15 7.56
CA ARG A 205 8.46 -13.42 7.48
C ARG A 205 8.13 -13.81 6.04
N TYR A 206 7.79 -12.82 5.21
CA TYR A 206 7.51 -13.07 3.80
C TYR A 206 8.75 -13.60 3.08
N PHE A 207 9.91 -12.95 3.23
CA PHE A 207 11.15 -13.38 2.58
C PHE A 207 11.74 -14.69 3.16
N VAL A 208 11.43 -15.04 4.40
CA VAL A 208 11.73 -16.39 4.93
C VAL A 208 10.92 -17.46 4.19
N LYS A 209 9.66 -17.18 3.86
CA LYS A 209 8.77 -18.09 3.15
C LYS A 209 9.00 -18.10 1.64
N HIS A 210 9.40 -16.97 1.09
CA HIS A 210 9.63 -16.73 -0.33
C HIS A 210 11.01 -16.08 -0.48
N PRO A 211 12.12 -16.87 -0.36
CA PRO A 211 13.46 -16.31 -0.49
C PRO A 211 13.67 -15.73 -1.89
N PRO A 212 14.44 -14.61 -1.99
CA PRO A 212 14.87 -14.09 -3.28
C PRO A 212 15.61 -15.15 -4.09
N GLY A 213 15.40 -15.15 -5.42
CA GLY A 213 16.07 -16.06 -6.33
C GLY A 213 17.55 -15.74 -6.53
#